data_857dc1d8dee663c9a6e0f1b5d7f1b1b5
#
_entry.id   857dc1d8dee663c9a6e0f1b5d7f1b1b5
#
_cell.length_a   1.000
_cell.length_b   1.000
_cell.length_c   1.000
_cell.angle_alpha   90.00
_cell.angle_beta   90.00
_cell.angle_gamma   90.00
#
_symmetry.space_group_name_H-M   'P 1'
#
loop_
_entity.id
_entity.type
_entity.pdbx_description
1 polymer ?
#
loop_
_entity_poly.entity_id
_entity_poly.type
_entity_poly.pdbx_seq_one_letter_code
_entity_poly.pdbx_strand_id
1 'polypeptide(L)'
;MCHHLQRQLNALQKRYHGGKGRILKGKTGLKLEWRQVLQPSRLSRGYLILVKWAGLGCIPEVEVLSPNLRDLAGGKRSPHEFFSKGNTKPCLMFNSSSSKDWLPSMLIAESIIPWTQEWLWYWELWLSDGEWRGGGVHPGELTIEQYMDQINNSHHQPANKGK
;
A
#
# COMPACT_ATOMS: atom_id res chain seq x y z
N MET A 1 -8.59 8.90 -23.33
CA MET A 1 -8.42 9.16 -21.90
C MET A 1 -8.69 7.88 -21.14
N CYS A 2 -7.84 7.48 -20.22
CA CYS A 2 -8.02 6.18 -19.53
C CYS A 2 -9.13 6.33 -18.48
N HIS A 3 -10.32 5.82 -18.77
CA HIS A 3 -11.50 5.92 -17.91
C HIS A 3 -11.25 5.46 -16.46
N HIS A 4 -10.42 4.44 -16.28
CA HIS A 4 -10.10 3.89 -14.95
C HIS A 4 -9.32 4.88 -14.08
N LEU A 5 -8.30 5.54 -14.65
CA LEU A 5 -7.52 6.55 -13.91
C LEU A 5 -8.37 7.76 -13.54
N GLN A 6 -9.22 8.22 -14.46
CA GLN A 6 -10.12 9.36 -14.22
C GLN A 6 -11.15 9.04 -13.13
N ARG A 7 -11.72 7.82 -13.13
CA ARG A 7 -12.64 7.34 -12.09
C ARG A 7 -11.99 7.40 -10.71
N GLN A 8 -10.76 6.92 -10.58
CA GLN A 8 -10.01 6.94 -9.33
C GLN A 8 -9.68 8.37 -8.88
N LEU A 9 -9.24 9.22 -9.81
CA LEU A 9 -8.95 10.62 -9.51
C LEU A 9 -10.19 11.36 -9.01
N ASN A 10 -11.33 11.18 -9.68
CA ASN A 10 -12.59 11.81 -9.29
C ASN A 10 -13.05 11.34 -7.89
N ALA A 11 -12.92 10.05 -7.58
CA ALA A 11 -13.26 9.51 -6.27
C ALA A 11 -12.38 10.08 -5.15
N LEU A 12 -11.07 10.20 -5.40
CA LEU A 12 -10.12 10.81 -4.48
C LEU A 12 -10.44 12.29 -4.23
N GLN A 13 -10.68 13.07 -5.29
CA GLN A 13 -11.02 14.48 -5.19
C GLN A 13 -12.34 14.71 -4.44
N LYS A 14 -13.33 13.84 -4.67
CA LYS A 14 -14.63 13.90 -3.99
C LYS A 14 -14.53 13.67 -2.49
N ARG A 15 -13.67 12.71 -2.08
CA ARG A 15 -13.57 12.27 -0.68
C ARG A 15 -12.56 13.07 0.12
N TYR A 16 -11.48 13.54 -0.49
CA TYR A 16 -10.33 14.16 0.18
C TYR A 16 -10.03 15.54 -0.38
N HIS A 17 -10.72 16.56 0.13
CA HIS A 17 -10.62 17.94 -0.38
C HIS A 17 -9.24 18.59 -0.19
N GLY A 18 -8.44 18.11 0.77
CA GLY A 18 -7.06 18.59 1.01
C GLY A 18 -6.00 17.91 0.14
N GLY A 19 -6.37 16.87 -0.62
CA GLY A 19 -5.45 16.15 -1.48
C GLY A 19 -5.31 16.79 -2.86
N LYS A 20 -4.20 16.48 -3.53
CA LYS A 20 -3.90 16.94 -4.89
C LYS A 20 -3.48 15.76 -5.76
N GLY A 21 -4.11 15.65 -6.92
CA GLY A 21 -3.82 14.57 -7.86
C GLY A 21 -3.83 15.00 -9.30
N ARG A 22 -3.16 14.20 -10.11
CA ARG A 22 -3.05 14.41 -11.56
C ARG A 22 -2.82 13.10 -12.29
N ILE A 23 -3.20 13.06 -13.55
CA ILE A 23 -2.84 11.98 -14.46
C ILE A 23 -1.69 12.48 -15.34
N LEU A 24 -0.60 11.73 -15.34
CA LEU A 24 0.64 12.07 -16.03
C LEU A 24 0.95 11.02 -17.11
N LYS A 25 1.62 11.46 -18.16
CA LYS A 25 2.24 10.54 -19.11
C LYS A 25 3.58 10.04 -18.56
N GLY A 26 3.65 8.74 -18.26
CA GLY A 26 4.88 8.05 -17.87
C GLY A 26 5.56 7.38 -19.07
N LYS A 27 6.65 6.68 -18.82
CA LYS A 27 7.38 5.92 -19.87
C LYS A 27 6.54 4.81 -20.48
N THR A 28 5.71 4.16 -19.67
CA THR A 28 4.90 2.98 -20.07
C THR A 28 3.42 3.30 -20.26
N GLY A 29 3.03 4.58 -20.26
CA GLY A 29 1.65 5.00 -20.42
C GLY A 29 1.23 6.06 -19.40
N LEU A 30 -0.08 6.24 -19.25
CA LEU A 30 -0.64 7.17 -18.28
C LEU A 30 -0.57 6.57 -16.87
N LYS A 31 -0.30 7.41 -15.87
CA LYS A 31 -0.35 7.05 -14.45
C LYS A 31 -1.07 8.11 -13.63
N LEU A 32 -1.72 7.68 -12.58
CA LEU A 32 -2.28 8.53 -11.53
C LEU A 32 -1.23 8.79 -10.46
N GLU A 33 -1.10 10.04 -10.06
CA GLU A 33 -0.40 10.44 -8.83
C GLU A 33 -1.37 11.22 -7.94
N TRP A 34 -1.39 10.87 -6.65
CA TRP A 34 -2.18 11.56 -5.63
C TRP A 34 -1.32 11.84 -4.40
N ARG A 35 -1.35 13.08 -3.92
CA ARG A 35 -0.66 13.50 -2.68
C ARG A 35 -1.66 13.99 -1.68
N GLN A 36 -1.49 13.58 -0.44
CA GLN A 36 -2.35 13.93 0.66
C GLN A 36 -1.62 13.84 1.99
N VAL A 37 -2.00 14.68 2.95
CA VAL A 37 -1.60 14.51 4.35
C VAL A 37 -2.62 13.61 5.03
N LEU A 38 -2.14 12.54 5.66
CA LEU A 38 -2.92 11.66 6.55
C LEU A 38 -2.53 11.90 7.99
N GLN A 39 -3.52 11.88 8.87
CA GLN A 39 -3.34 11.93 10.32
C GLN A 39 -4.10 10.75 10.93
N PRO A 40 -3.40 9.67 11.34
CA PRO A 40 -4.06 8.43 11.80
C PRO A 40 -4.99 8.63 12.99
N SER A 41 -4.64 9.52 13.91
CA SER A 41 -5.47 9.90 15.06
C SER A 41 -5.36 11.40 15.31
N ARG A 42 -6.20 11.92 16.18
CA ARG A 42 -6.13 13.35 16.60
C ARG A 42 -4.81 13.72 17.29
N LEU A 43 -4.11 12.75 17.87
CA LEU A 43 -2.84 12.93 18.54
C LEU A 43 -1.64 12.64 17.64
N SER A 44 -1.88 12.03 16.47
CA SER A 44 -0.85 11.71 15.50
C SER A 44 -0.36 12.98 14.80
N ARG A 45 0.88 12.92 14.31
CA ARG A 45 1.38 13.90 13.34
C ARG A 45 0.75 13.71 11.97
N GLY A 46 0.89 14.72 11.11
CA GLY A 46 0.53 14.60 9.71
C GLY A 46 1.62 13.90 8.89
N TYR A 47 1.23 13.01 8.00
CA TYR A 47 2.11 12.28 7.08
C TYR A 47 1.74 12.62 5.66
N LEU A 48 2.67 13.23 4.92
CA LEU A 48 2.49 13.46 3.48
C LEU A 48 2.75 12.15 2.73
N ILE A 49 1.74 11.62 2.09
CA ILE A 49 1.84 10.42 1.26
C ILE A 49 1.74 10.74 -0.23
N LEU A 50 2.31 9.87 -1.03
CA LEU A 50 2.15 9.82 -2.48
C LEU A 50 1.64 8.44 -2.88
N VAL A 51 0.47 8.42 -3.51
CA VAL A 51 -0.08 7.22 -4.15
C VAL A 51 0.20 7.29 -5.65
N LYS A 52 0.72 6.22 -6.22
CA LYS A 52 0.97 6.04 -7.66
C LYS A 52 0.21 4.84 -8.17
N TRP A 53 -0.42 4.96 -9.32
CA TRP A 53 -1.07 3.85 -9.98
C TRP A 53 -0.98 3.95 -11.50
N ALA A 54 -0.43 2.91 -12.13
CA ALA A 54 -0.23 2.86 -13.57
C ALA A 54 -1.42 2.26 -14.36
N GLY A 55 -2.53 1.98 -13.66
CA GLY A 55 -3.75 1.45 -14.29
C GLY A 55 -3.88 -0.07 -14.20
N LEU A 56 -4.71 -0.63 -15.08
CA LEU A 56 -5.06 -2.05 -15.07
C LEU A 56 -3.81 -2.93 -15.18
N GLY A 57 -3.79 -4.01 -14.41
CA GLY A 57 -2.65 -4.92 -14.31
C GLY A 57 -1.58 -4.52 -13.28
N CYS A 58 -1.69 -3.32 -12.69
CA CYS A 58 -0.80 -2.84 -11.65
C CYS A 58 -1.57 -2.66 -10.33
N ILE A 59 -0.87 -2.81 -9.21
CA ILE A 59 -1.37 -2.44 -7.89
C ILE A 59 -0.97 -0.99 -7.57
N PRO A 60 -1.76 -0.25 -6.78
CA PRO A 60 -1.35 1.05 -6.28
C PRO A 60 -0.14 0.94 -5.36
N GLU A 61 0.82 1.83 -5.54
CA GLU A 61 2.00 1.95 -4.70
C GLU A 61 1.87 3.20 -3.83
N VAL A 62 2.26 3.10 -2.56
CA VAL A 62 2.25 4.22 -1.62
C VAL A 62 3.66 4.49 -1.13
N GLU A 63 4.03 5.76 -1.06
CA GLU A 63 5.25 6.24 -0.43
C GLU A 63 4.91 7.28 0.64
N VAL A 64 5.55 7.21 1.80
CA VAL A 64 5.49 8.27 2.81
C VAL A 64 6.61 9.26 2.54
N LEU A 65 6.25 10.44 2.05
CA LEU A 65 7.21 11.46 1.64
C LEU A 65 7.77 12.27 2.80
N SER A 66 6.94 12.53 3.81
CA SER A 66 7.31 13.37 4.96
C SER A 66 6.38 13.08 6.15
N PRO A 67 6.93 13.02 7.37
CA PRO A 67 8.35 13.01 7.71
C PRO A 67 9.05 11.76 7.20
N ASN A 68 10.40 11.74 7.19
CA ASN A 68 11.16 10.53 6.90
C ASN A 68 10.98 9.54 8.06
N LEU A 69 10.25 8.45 7.81
CA LEU A 69 9.92 7.47 8.84
C LEU A 69 11.15 6.72 9.36
N ARG A 70 12.13 6.49 8.49
CA ARG A 70 13.37 5.81 8.89
C ARG A 70 14.22 6.66 9.83
N ASP A 71 14.28 7.97 9.60
CA ASP A 71 14.97 8.88 10.49
C ASP A 71 14.27 8.95 11.86
N LEU A 72 12.93 9.00 11.87
CA LEU A 72 12.14 8.96 13.11
C LEU A 72 12.32 7.65 13.89
N ALA A 73 12.56 6.55 13.20
CA ALA A 73 12.80 5.24 13.81
C ALA A 73 14.28 4.97 14.14
N GLY A 74 15.15 5.98 14.06
CA GLY A 74 16.58 5.81 14.34
C GLY A 74 17.28 4.84 13.38
N GLY A 75 16.87 4.82 12.12
CA GLY A 75 17.38 3.92 11.07
C GLY A 75 16.73 2.53 11.04
N LYS A 76 15.85 2.21 12.01
CA LYS A 76 15.15 0.93 12.05
C LYS A 76 14.05 0.85 11.00
N ARG A 77 13.72 -0.36 10.59
CA ARG A 77 12.63 -0.67 9.66
C ARG A 77 11.50 -1.36 10.40
N SER A 78 10.29 -0.96 10.10
CA SER A 78 9.10 -1.67 10.60
C SER A 78 8.91 -3.00 9.85
N PRO A 79 8.21 -3.98 10.47
CA PRO A 79 8.02 -5.29 9.85
C PRO A 79 7.28 -5.27 8.52
N HIS A 80 6.32 -4.36 8.37
CA HIS A 80 5.44 -4.26 7.20
C HIS A 80 5.80 -3.10 6.27
N GLU A 81 7.07 -3.00 5.87
CA GLU A 81 7.49 -2.07 4.83
C GLU A 81 8.31 -2.79 3.76
N PHE A 82 8.16 -2.39 2.50
CA PHE A 82 8.99 -2.88 1.42
C PHE A 82 10.40 -2.30 1.51
N PHE A 83 11.41 -3.08 1.06
CA PHE A 83 12.75 -2.56 0.96
C PHE A 83 12.79 -1.42 -0.06
N SER A 84 13.22 -0.24 0.38
CA SER A 84 13.40 0.94 -0.44
C SER A 84 14.63 1.71 0.03
N LYS A 85 15.44 2.17 -0.92
CA LYS A 85 16.56 3.09 -0.62
C LYS A 85 16.10 4.53 -0.39
N GLY A 86 14.85 4.84 -0.80
CA GLY A 86 14.24 6.15 -0.67
C GLY A 86 13.21 6.21 0.44
N ASN A 87 12.05 6.77 0.11
CA ASN A 87 10.94 6.91 1.05
C ASN A 87 10.39 5.55 1.48
N THR A 88 9.89 5.48 2.71
CA THR A 88 9.22 4.28 3.21
C THR A 88 7.99 3.95 2.36
N LYS A 89 7.91 2.70 1.94
CA LYS A 89 6.79 2.12 1.20
C LYS A 89 6.04 1.14 2.07
N PRO A 90 4.86 1.51 2.60
CA PRO A 90 4.02 0.61 3.38
C PRO A 90 3.64 -0.65 2.61
N CYS A 91 3.71 -1.81 3.25
CA CYS A 91 3.12 -3.04 2.75
C CYS A 91 1.65 -3.10 3.19
N LEU A 92 0.74 -2.67 2.33
CA LEU A 92 -0.69 -2.54 2.64
C LEU A 92 -1.49 -3.79 2.30
N MET A 93 -0.96 -4.63 1.43
CA MET A 93 -1.70 -5.74 0.87
C MET A 93 -0.77 -6.84 0.39
N PHE A 94 -1.30 -8.04 0.34
CA PHE A 94 -0.65 -9.19 -0.26
C PHE A 94 -1.34 -9.52 -1.58
N ASN A 95 -0.65 -9.35 -2.70
CA ASN A 95 -1.15 -9.73 -4.01
C ASN A 95 -0.27 -10.84 -4.59
N SER A 96 -0.77 -12.06 -4.48
CA SER A 96 -0.19 -13.23 -5.15
C SER A 96 -0.98 -13.56 -6.42
N SER A 97 -0.54 -14.56 -7.16
CA SER A 97 -1.30 -15.10 -8.29
C SER A 97 -2.64 -15.73 -7.87
N SER A 98 -2.75 -16.19 -6.62
CA SER A 98 -3.91 -16.90 -6.06
C SER A 98 -4.79 -16.03 -5.14
N SER A 99 -4.27 -14.94 -4.59
CA SER A 99 -5.01 -14.04 -3.70
C SER A 99 -4.70 -12.59 -4.05
N LYS A 100 -5.75 -11.81 -4.26
CA LYS A 100 -5.65 -10.39 -4.56
C LYS A 100 -6.46 -9.59 -3.55
N ASP A 101 -5.77 -8.95 -2.64
CA ASP A 101 -6.42 -8.10 -1.64
C ASP A 101 -6.96 -6.81 -2.26
N TRP A 102 -6.37 -6.37 -3.38
CA TRP A 102 -6.83 -5.21 -4.11
C TRP A 102 -7.14 -5.53 -5.58
N LEU A 103 -8.29 -5.06 -6.04
CA LEU A 103 -8.76 -5.19 -7.43
C LEU A 103 -8.96 -3.80 -8.06
N PRO A 104 -8.75 -3.65 -9.38
CA PRO A 104 -8.98 -2.37 -10.09
C PRO A 104 -10.42 -1.85 -10.03
N SER A 105 -11.38 -2.70 -9.66
CA SER A 105 -12.78 -2.31 -9.38
C SER A 105 -12.95 -1.57 -8.07
N MET A 106 -12.02 -1.77 -7.12
CA MET A 106 -12.00 -1.05 -5.85
C MET A 106 -11.57 0.40 -6.05
N LEU A 107 -12.07 1.30 -5.20
CA LEU A 107 -11.64 2.68 -5.21
C LEU A 107 -10.43 2.88 -4.28
N ILE A 108 -9.38 3.49 -4.81
CA ILE A 108 -8.19 3.89 -4.02
C ILE A 108 -8.61 4.75 -2.83
N ALA A 109 -9.61 5.62 -3.02
CA ALA A 109 -10.16 6.46 -1.97
C ALA A 109 -10.81 5.69 -0.81
N GLU A 110 -11.28 4.47 -1.05
CA GLU A 110 -12.04 3.65 -0.07
C GLU A 110 -11.23 2.46 0.43
N SER A 111 -10.08 2.19 -0.15
CA SER A 111 -9.21 1.07 0.20
C SER A 111 -7.79 1.55 0.56
N ILE A 112 -7.00 1.94 -0.42
CA ILE A 112 -5.58 2.27 -0.25
C ILE A 112 -5.35 3.41 0.73
N ILE A 113 -6.16 4.48 0.68
CA ILE A 113 -6.02 5.60 1.61
C ILE A 113 -6.37 5.19 3.05
N PRO A 114 -7.52 4.55 3.34
CA PRO A 114 -7.81 4.03 4.68
C PRO A 114 -6.78 3.02 5.18
N TRP A 115 -6.33 2.08 4.34
CA TRP A 115 -5.31 1.10 4.72
C TRP A 115 -3.96 1.75 5.03
N THR A 116 -3.58 2.80 4.29
CA THR A 116 -2.38 3.58 4.60
C THR A 116 -2.50 4.29 5.95
N GLN A 117 -3.67 4.85 6.25
CA GLN A 117 -3.93 5.49 7.54
C GLN A 117 -3.85 4.50 8.70
N GLU A 118 -4.42 3.30 8.53
CA GLU A 118 -4.33 2.20 9.50
C GLU A 118 -2.89 1.72 9.68
N TRP A 119 -2.14 1.53 8.58
CA TRP A 119 -0.73 1.16 8.63
C TRP A 119 0.10 2.19 9.40
N LEU A 120 -0.11 3.50 9.17
CA LEU A 120 0.56 4.58 9.89
C LEU A 120 0.23 4.56 11.38
N TRP A 121 -1.00 4.22 11.76
CA TRP A 121 -1.38 4.00 13.16
C TRP A 121 -0.58 2.88 13.80
N TYR A 122 -0.48 1.70 13.16
CA TYR A 122 0.33 0.60 13.67
C TYR A 122 1.82 0.93 13.67
N TRP A 123 2.29 1.72 12.72
CA TRP A 123 3.66 2.20 12.67
C TRP A 123 3.99 3.10 13.88
N GLU A 124 3.09 4.01 14.28
CA GLU A 124 3.26 4.83 15.48
C GLU A 124 3.31 4.00 16.76
N LEU A 125 2.45 2.98 16.89
CA LEU A 125 2.48 2.05 18.01
C LEU A 125 3.81 1.28 18.04
N TRP A 126 4.24 0.74 16.90
CA TRP A 126 5.53 0.06 16.78
C TRP A 126 6.71 0.97 17.11
N LEU A 127 6.68 2.22 16.69
CA LEU A 127 7.70 3.22 17.02
C LEU A 127 7.84 3.42 18.53
N SER A 128 6.73 3.32 19.29
CA SER A 128 6.70 3.57 20.73
C SER A 128 7.26 2.41 21.55
N ASP A 129 7.01 1.17 21.17
CA ASP A 129 7.35 -0.01 21.98
C ASP A 129 8.03 -1.17 21.23
N GLY A 130 8.20 -1.06 19.93
CA GLY A 130 8.83 -2.07 19.08
C GLY A 130 7.94 -3.24 18.70
N GLU A 131 6.68 -3.27 19.12
CA GLU A 131 5.73 -4.33 18.80
C GLU A 131 4.83 -3.95 17.64
N TRP A 132 4.82 -4.78 16.58
CA TRP A 132 3.88 -4.63 15.48
C TRP A 132 2.54 -5.30 15.78
N ARG A 133 1.46 -4.50 15.80
CA ARG A 133 0.10 -4.96 16.13
C ARG A 133 -0.83 -5.08 14.91
N GLY A 134 -0.40 -4.60 13.75
CA GLY A 134 -1.08 -4.85 12.48
C GLY A 134 -0.88 -6.30 12.08
N GLY A 135 -1.94 -7.01 11.73
CA GLY A 135 -1.83 -8.39 11.25
C GLY A 135 -1.12 -8.48 9.88
N GLY A 136 -0.99 -9.69 9.35
CA GLY A 136 -0.47 -9.97 8.01
C GLY A 136 0.88 -10.67 8.00
N VAL A 137 1.35 -11.00 6.79
CA VAL A 137 2.65 -11.61 6.55
C VAL A 137 3.71 -10.51 6.41
N HIS A 138 4.84 -10.64 7.11
CA HIS A 138 5.92 -9.65 7.05
C HIS A 138 6.77 -9.83 5.79
N PRO A 139 6.94 -8.77 4.97
CA PRO A 139 7.94 -8.82 3.90
C PRO A 139 9.33 -9.02 4.51
N GLY A 140 9.97 -10.15 4.23
CA GLY A 140 11.32 -10.46 4.71
C GLY A 140 11.41 -11.51 5.80
N GLU A 141 10.31 -11.99 6.38
CA GLU A 141 10.29 -13.20 7.21
C GLU A 141 10.37 -14.48 6.37
N LEU A 142 10.02 -14.37 5.09
CA LEU A 142 10.17 -15.46 4.13
C LEU A 142 11.37 -15.16 3.23
N THR A 143 12.23 -16.14 3.04
CA THR A 143 13.19 -16.12 1.94
C THR A 143 12.42 -16.10 0.61
N ILE A 144 13.05 -15.65 -0.47
CA ILE A 144 12.43 -15.67 -1.81
C ILE A 144 11.94 -17.09 -2.14
N GLU A 145 12.68 -18.12 -1.74
CA GLU A 145 12.31 -19.54 -1.92
C GLU A 145 11.04 -19.89 -1.14
N GLN A 146 10.95 -19.54 0.14
CA GLN A 146 9.77 -19.77 0.97
C GLN A 146 8.54 -19.00 0.46
N TYR A 147 8.76 -17.79 -0.08
CA TYR A 147 7.71 -17.00 -0.71
C TYR A 147 7.22 -17.64 -2.00
N MET A 148 8.13 -18.13 -2.84
CA MET A 148 7.81 -18.85 -4.07
C MET A 148 7.15 -20.20 -3.79
N ASP A 149 7.54 -20.92 -2.75
CA ASP A 149 6.94 -22.18 -2.33
C ASP A 149 5.49 -21.97 -1.83
N GLN A 150 5.19 -20.90 -1.13
CA GLN A 150 3.82 -20.57 -0.74
C GLN A 150 2.95 -20.26 -1.98
N ILE A 151 3.50 -19.57 -2.95
CA ILE A 151 2.80 -19.29 -4.22
C ILE A 151 2.54 -20.59 -4.99
N ASN A 152 3.52 -21.47 -5.09
CA ASN A 152 3.43 -22.73 -5.83
C ASN A 152 2.52 -23.75 -5.14
N ASN A 153 2.55 -23.84 -3.81
CA ASN A 153 1.71 -24.75 -3.04
C ASN A 153 0.25 -24.35 -3.01
N SER A 154 -0.07 -23.07 -3.16
CA SER A 154 -1.46 -22.60 -3.31
C SER A 154 -2.10 -23.01 -4.65
N HIS A 155 -1.30 -23.43 -5.64
CA HIS A 155 -1.78 -23.97 -6.91
C HIS A 155 -2.07 -25.47 -6.91
N HIS A 156 -1.77 -26.19 -5.80
CA HIS A 156 -1.92 -27.66 -5.70
C HIS A 156 -2.98 -28.11 -4.72
N GLN A 157 -4.06 -27.35 -4.49
CA GLN A 157 -5.25 -27.96 -3.88
C GLN A 157 -6.09 -28.66 -4.97
N PRO A 158 -6.16 -30.00 -4.97
CA PRO A 158 -7.05 -30.71 -5.86
C PRO A 158 -8.49 -30.33 -5.51
N ALA A 159 -9.26 -29.94 -6.51
CA ALA A 159 -10.68 -29.73 -6.40
C ALA A 159 -11.32 -30.98 -5.72
N ASN A 160 -11.82 -30.78 -4.51
CA ASN A 160 -12.55 -31.81 -3.78
C ASN A 160 -13.83 -32.12 -4.55
N LYS A 161 -13.81 -33.21 -5.34
CA LYS A 161 -15.01 -33.75 -5.96
C LYS A 161 -15.88 -34.30 -4.84
N GLY A 162 -16.88 -33.53 -4.42
CA GLY A 162 -17.94 -34.01 -3.58
C GLY A 162 -18.65 -35.19 -4.25
N LYS A 163 -18.80 -36.26 -3.50
CA LYS A 163 -19.82 -37.27 -3.69
C LYS A 163 -21.04 -36.87 -2.90
#